data_697d94e6c1dd8b5cb0bd5cda01251b3f
#
_entry.id   697d94e6c1dd8b5cb0bd5cda01251b3f
#
_cell.length_a   1.000
_cell.length_b   1.000
_cell.length_c   1.000
_cell.angle_alpha   90.00
_cell.angle_beta   90.00
_cell.angle_gamma   90.00
#
_symmetry.space_group_name_H-M   'P 1'
#
loop_
_entity.id
_entity.type
_entity.pdbx_description
1 polymer ?
#
loop_
_entity_poly.entity_id
_entity_poly.type
_entity_poly.pdbx_seq_one_letter_code
_entity_poly.pdbx_strand_id
1 'polypeptide(L)'
;MIYLDNAATTPVDPEVAKVIQEALLENYYNPSSVYQAGKKNKHLINQARQQIKELINLPKADLYFTSGATEANNWAILSQAMKAKALGYGHHIVATAIEHPSVLEVLKYLENQGFDITYLKPHDLNFSVEQFIAATTTQTIGWVAMLVNNELGARLPIEDLGKIAKDHVKWFHVDAVQAFGHGKVDLEALNATSYSASGHKLGAPKGIGFLAYRPWDEKMTLQPLLHGGGQEAGLRSGTENLPYILGLTKAFELANQANLDNVSELASYLMAQLKQKGIQFERNGAHQVPYIVNLYFPNIDASQLLVQTDLANIAISAGSACSAGSLEVSHVLSAYYPNDDQRHHQSIRLSFGKQNTKEEIDTFIQQLINLKERTKQLWHSQQPQH
;
A
#
# COMPACT_ATOMS: atom_id res chain seq x y z
N MET A 1 -14.70 -2.66 19.57
CA MET A 1 -14.04 -1.59 18.79
C MET A 1 -14.51 -1.70 17.35
N ILE A 2 -15.04 -0.64 16.80
CA ILE A 2 -15.34 -0.52 15.37
C ILE A 2 -14.02 -0.15 14.66
N TYR A 3 -13.61 -0.97 13.69
CA TYR A 3 -12.32 -0.79 13.02
C TYR A 3 -12.52 -0.42 11.55
N LEU A 4 -12.38 0.85 11.23
CA LEU A 4 -12.51 1.44 9.88
C LEU A 4 -11.17 1.94 9.34
N ASP A 5 -10.05 1.28 9.72
CA ASP A 5 -8.69 1.67 9.31
C ASP A 5 -7.88 0.49 8.70
N ASN A 6 -8.56 -0.32 7.88
CA ASN A 6 -7.95 -1.50 7.25
C ASN A 6 -6.79 -1.16 6.30
N ALA A 7 -6.73 0.06 5.75
CA ALA A 7 -5.59 0.52 4.96
C ALA A 7 -4.31 0.74 5.78
N ALA A 8 -4.41 0.96 7.10
CA ALA A 8 -3.24 1.03 7.99
C ALA A 8 -2.70 -0.38 8.31
N THR A 9 -3.56 -1.31 8.67
CA THR A 9 -3.27 -2.74 8.87
C THR A 9 -4.58 -3.51 8.93
N THR A 10 -4.57 -4.79 8.57
CA THR A 10 -5.76 -5.65 8.71
C THR A 10 -5.61 -6.59 9.91
N PRO A 11 -6.72 -7.01 10.53
CA PRO A 11 -6.69 -8.15 11.45
C PRO A 11 -6.13 -9.38 10.75
N VAL A 12 -5.37 -10.20 11.47
CA VAL A 12 -4.94 -11.50 10.94
C VAL A 12 -6.16 -12.41 10.80
N ASP A 13 -6.31 -13.03 9.63
CA ASP A 13 -7.40 -13.97 9.39
C ASP A 13 -7.25 -15.20 10.30
N PRO A 14 -8.33 -15.71 10.93
CA PRO A 14 -8.26 -16.88 11.80
C PRO A 14 -7.68 -18.13 11.13
N GLU A 15 -7.96 -18.35 9.83
CA GLU A 15 -7.37 -19.46 9.08
C GLU A 15 -5.86 -19.28 8.88
N VAL A 16 -5.43 -18.03 8.64
CA VAL A 16 -4.00 -17.69 8.55
C VAL A 16 -3.31 -17.92 9.91
N ALA A 17 -3.92 -17.46 10.99
CA ALA A 17 -3.39 -17.65 12.35
C ALA A 17 -3.23 -19.15 12.68
N LYS A 18 -4.19 -19.98 12.31
CA LYS A 18 -4.13 -21.44 12.48
C LYS A 18 -2.96 -22.06 11.72
N VAL A 19 -2.79 -21.73 10.44
CA VAL A 19 -1.66 -22.23 9.63
C VAL A 19 -0.31 -21.85 10.25
N ILE A 20 -0.18 -20.63 10.74
CA ILE A 20 1.03 -20.16 11.39
C ILE A 20 1.30 -20.93 12.69
N GLN A 21 0.28 -21.12 13.53
CA GLN A 21 0.40 -21.86 14.78
C GLN A 21 0.86 -23.31 14.55
N GLU A 22 0.25 -24.01 13.60
CA GLU A 22 0.62 -25.37 13.21
C GLU A 22 2.08 -25.41 12.72
N ALA A 23 2.47 -24.47 11.86
CA ALA A 23 3.83 -24.42 11.32
C ALA A 23 4.88 -24.10 12.41
N LEU A 24 4.58 -23.26 13.40
CA LEU A 24 5.46 -22.97 14.53
C LEU A 24 5.74 -24.21 15.39
N LEU A 25 4.75 -25.07 15.56
CA LEU A 25 4.85 -26.25 16.42
C LEU A 25 5.48 -27.45 15.67
N GLU A 26 5.17 -27.62 14.38
CA GLU A 26 5.53 -28.82 13.65
C GLU A 26 6.73 -28.63 12.69
N ASN A 27 6.94 -27.41 12.16
CA ASN A 27 7.90 -27.13 11.10
C ASN A 27 9.04 -26.16 11.57
N TYR A 28 9.50 -26.32 12.80
CA TYR A 28 10.54 -25.48 13.42
C TYR A 28 11.97 -25.77 12.92
N TYR A 29 12.17 -26.80 12.11
CA TYR A 29 13.49 -27.19 11.61
C TYR A 29 14.04 -26.17 10.59
N ASN A 30 15.35 -25.93 10.67
CA ASN A 30 16.01 -25.00 9.75
C ASN A 30 15.96 -25.53 8.31
N PRO A 31 15.41 -24.77 7.34
CA PRO A 31 15.31 -25.19 5.93
C PRO A 31 16.67 -25.43 5.23
N SER A 32 17.76 -24.89 5.78
CA SER A 32 19.13 -25.07 5.25
C SER A 32 19.79 -26.39 5.73
N SER A 33 19.16 -27.12 6.65
CA SER A 33 19.72 -28.35 7.22
C SER A 33 19.61 -29.51 6.24
N VAL A 34 20.60 -30.42 6.28
CA VAL A 34 20.72 -31.56 5.36
C VAL A 34 19.81 -32.74 5.71
N TYR A 35 19.28 -32.80 6.93
CA TYR A 35 18.40 -33.87 7.39
C TYR A 35 16.97 -33.70 6.82
N GLN A 36 16.19 -34.82 6.84
CA GLN A 36 14.87 -34.92 6.20
C GLN A 36 13.89 -33.78 6.57
N ALA A 37 13.80 -33.42 7.86
CA ALA A 37 12.88 -32.39 8.32
C ALA A 37 13.25 -30.99 7.77
N GLY A 38 14.56 -30.66 7.66
CA GLY A 38 15.02 -29.41 7.04
C GLY A 38 14.68 -29.38 5.55
N LYS A 39 14.94 -30.48 4.83
CA LYS A 39 14.59 -30.61 3.41
C LYS A 39 13.08 -30.48 3.17
N LYS A 40 12.24 -31.04 4.04
CA LYS A 40 10.77 -30.87 4.00
C LYS A 40 10.40 -29.39 4.11
N ASN A 41 10.98 -28.67 5.06
CA ASN A 41 10.71 -27.26 5.25
C ASN A 41 11.15 -26.41 4.05
N LYS A 42 12.31 -26.72 3.44
CA LYS A 42 12.74 -26.08 2.19
C LYS A 42 11.76 -26.33 1.03
N HIS A 43 11.24 -27.55 0.95
CA HIS A 43 10.22 -27.89 -0.05
C HIS A 43 8.93 -27.07 0.17
N LEU A 44 8.45 -26.94 1.41
CA LEU A 44 7.27 -26.12 1.75
C LEU A 44 7.46 -24.65 1.35
N ILE A 45 8.64 -24.07 1.59
CA ILE A 45 8.96 -22.69 1.14
C ILE A 45 8.85 -22.56 -0.38
N ASN A 46 9.40 -23.53 -1.13
CA ASN A 46 9.35 -23.49 -2.59
C ASN A 46 7.94 -23.68 -3.13
N GLN A 47 7.14 -24.53 -2.51
CA GLN A 47 5.71 -24.71 -2.85
C GLN A 47 4.93 -23.39 -2.58
N ALA A 48 5.10 -22.80 -1.42
CA ALA A 48 4.49 -21.52 -1.05
C ALA A 48 4.84 -20.41 -2.06
N ARG A 49 6.12 -20.33 -2.43
CA ARG A 49 6.61 -19.37 -3.45
C ARG A 49 5.91 -19.57 -4.80
N GLN A 50 5.86 -20.81 -5.28
CA GLN A 50 5.21 -21.13 -6.56
C GLN A 50 3.71 -20.83 -6.51
N GLN A 51 3.04 -21.18 -5.42
CA GLN A 51 1.62 -20.93 -5.23
C GLN A 51 1.29 -19.42 -5.21
N ILE A 52 2.08 -18.60 -4.51
CA ILE A 52 1.89 -17.14 -4.55
C ILE A 52 2.06 -16.63 -5.98
N LYS A 53 3.10 -17.05 -6.72
CA LYS A 53 3.31 -16.64 -8.11
C LYS A 53 2.10 -16.96 -9.02
N GLU A 54 1.45 -18.09 -8.80
CA GLU A 54 0.23 -18.47 -9.53
C GLU A 54 -0.96 -17.62 -9.12
N LEU A 55 -1.14 -17.37 -7.82
CA LEU A 55 -2.24 -16.58 -7.28
C LEU A 55 -2.21 -15.10 -7.75
N ILE A 56 -1.02 -14.55 -7.97
CA ILE A 56 -0.84 -13.18 -8.50
C ILE A 56 -0.69 -13.13 -10.02
N ASN A 57 -0.86 -14.26 -10.70
CA ASN A 57 -0.66 -14.43 -12.15
C ASN A 57 0.70 -13.92 -12.65
N LEU A 58 1.81 -14.32 -11.98
CA LEU A 58 3.17 -13.98 -12.39
C LEU A 58 4.12 -15.20 -12.33
N PRO A 59 3.80 -16.33 -13.01
CA PRO A 59 4.49 -17.61 -12.85
C PRO A 59 5.97 -17.57 -13.28
N LYS A 60 6.33 -16.66 -14.19
CA LYS A 60 7.71 -16.54 -14.73
C LYS A 60 8.61 -15.61 -13.95
N ALA A 61 8.10 -14.88 -12.96
CA ALA A 61 8.92 -14.01 -12.12
C ALA A 61 9.70 -14.80 -11.07
N ASP A 62 10.81 -14.24 -10.61
CA ASP A 62 11.38 -14.60 -9.33
C ASP A 62 10.57 -13.93 -8.21
N LEU A 63 10.40 -14.63 -7.11
CA LEU A 63 9.71 -14.09 -5.92
C LEU A 63 10.60 -14.34 -4.71
N TYR A 64 10.89 -13.28 -3.98
CA TYR A 64 11.75 -13.30 -2.79
C TYR A 64 10.95 -12.84 -1.57
N PHE A 65 11.00 -13.63 -0.49
CA PHE A 65 10.35 -13.25 0.76
C PHE A 65 11.14 -12.15 1.48
N THR A 66 10.42 -11.15 1.98
CA THR A 66 10.97 -10.00 2.70
C THR A 66 10.25 -9.82 4.04
N SER A 67 10.72 -8.92 4.89
CA SER A 67 10.02 -8.55 6.14
C SER A 67 8.75 -7.71 5.91
N GLY A 68 8.53 -7.24 4.69
CA GLY A 68 7.39 -6.42 4.28
C GLY A 68 7.71 -5.56 3.08
N ALA A 69 6.77 -4.71 2.68
CA ALA A 69 6.92 -3.87 1.51
C ALA A 69 8.03 -2.82 1.64
N THR A 70 8.31 -2.31 2.83
CA THR A 70 9.41 -1.36 3.02
C THR A 70 10.75 -1.97 2.59
N GLU A 71 11.04 -3.21 2.99
CA GLU A 71 12.24 -3.92 2.53
C GLU A 71 12.16 -4.18 1.01
N ALA A 72 11.02 -4.62 0.49
CA ALA A 72 10.84 -4.93 -0.92
C ALA A 72 11.02 -3.69 -1.82
N ASN A 73 10.41 -2.54 -1.47
CA ASN A 73 10.54 -1.27 -2.19
C ASN A 73 11.99 -0.78 -2.20
N ASN A 74 12.63 -0.75 -1.02
CA ASN A 74 14.03 -0.34 -0.91
C ASN A 74 14.92 -1.24 -1.77
N TRP A 75 14.77 -2.55 -1.65
CA TRP A 75 15.59 -3.50 -2.40
C TRP A 75 15.40 -3.37 -3.91
N ALA A 76 14.16 -3.34 -4.38
CA ALA A 76 13.85 -3.21 -5.80
C ALA A 76 14.42 -1.93 -6.40
N ILE A 77 14.15 -0.78 -5.77
CA ILE A 77 14.52 0.54 -6.29
C ILE A 77 16.04 0.72 -6.25
N LEU A 78 16.67 0.47 -5.10
CA LEU A 78 18.13 0.61 -4.95
C LEU A 78 18.86 -0.30 -5.92
N SER A 79 18.49 -1.58 -5.98
CA SER A 79 19.18 -2.57 -6.82
C SER A 79 19.06 -2.23 -8.29
N GLN A 80 17.87 -1.90 -8.78
CA GLN A 80 17.65 -1.58 -10.19
C GLN A 80 18.32 -0.25 -10.59
N ALA A 81 18.21 0.79 -9.75
CA ALA A 81 18.84 2.09 -10.01
C ALA A 81 20.36 2.00 -10.07
N MET A 82 20.98 1.40 -9.04
CA MET A 82 22.44 1.24 -8.99
C MET A 82 22.97 0.36 -10.13
N LYS A 83 22.25 -0.72 -10.47
CA LYS A 83 22.62 -1.60 -11.58
C LYS A 83 22.55 -0.89 -12.92
N ALA A 84 21.47 -0.15 -13.19
CA ALA A 84 21.31 0.60 -14.44
C ALA A 84 22.40 1.68 -14.61
N LYS A 85 22.71 2.41 -13.52
CA LYS A 85 23.80 3.41 -13.51
C LYS A 85 25.15 2.75 -13.79
N ALA A 86 25.44 1.61 -13.15
CA ALA A 86 26.68 0.86 -13.36
C ALA A 86 26.83 0.31 -14.80
N LEU A 87 25.70 0.03 -15.47
CA LEU A 87 25.67 -0.37 -16.89
C LEU A 87 25.75 0.82 -17.85
N GLY A 88 25.79 2.05 -17.35
CA GLY A 88 25.84 3.27 -18.17
C GLY A 88 24.53 3.62 -18.86
N TYR A 89 23.37 3.11 -18.37
CA TYR A 89 22.08 3.37 -18.98
C TYR A 89 21.53 4.77 -18.64
N GLY A 90 22.03 5.41 -17.59
CA GLY A 90 21.61 6.73 -17.12
C GLY A 90 21.48 6.79 -15.60
N HIS A 91 20.86 7.87 -15.10
CA HIS A 91 20.75 8.14 -13.67
C HIS A 91 19.47 8.89 -13.29
N HIS A 92 18.51 9.05 -14.22
CA HIS A 92 17.24 9.73 -13.96
C HIS A 92 16.12 8.73 -13.71
N ILE A 93 15.23 9.03 -12.72
CA ILE A 93 14.07 8.23 -12.36
C ILE A 93 12.83 9.14 -12.33
N VAL A 94 11.73 8.65 -12.87
CA VAL A 94 10.42 9.32 -12.77
C VAL A 94 9.56 8.56 -11.77
N ALA A 95 9.04 9.26 -10.77
CA ALA A 95 8.17 8.68 -9.75
C ALA A 95 6.95 9.56 -9.50
N THR A 96 5.88 9.01 -8.92
CA THR A 96 4.77 9.87 -8.47
C THR A 96 5.09 10.52 -7.12
N ALA A 97 4.59 11.73 -6.90
CA ALA A 97 4.76 12.45 -5.64
C ALA A 97 3.88 11.90 -4.49
N ILE A 98 3.03 10.92 -4.79
CA ILE A 98 2.06 10.33 -3.85
C ILE A 98 2.47 8.94 -3.36
N GLU A 99 3.71 8.53 -3.62
CA GLU A 99 4.23 7.25 -3.19
C GLU A 99 4.28 7.13 -1.66
N HIS A 100 4.28 5.88 -1.18
CA HIS A 100 4.49 5.60 0.23
C HIS A 100 5.89 6.07 0.69
N PRO A 101 6.09 6.50 1.95
CA PRO A 101 7.41 6.90 2.46
C PRO A 101 8.53 5.88 2.21
N SER A 102 8.24 4.57 2.20
CA SER A 102 9.24 3.54 1.85
C SER A 102 9.77 3.62 0.41
N VAL A 103 9.08 4.34 -0.47
CA VAL A 103 9.51 4.68 -1.84
C VAL A 103 10.13 6.07 -1.85
N LEU A 104 9.47 7.09 -1.31
CA LEU A 104 9.97 8.47 -1.35
C LEU A 104 11.32 8.62 -0.66
N GLU A 105 11.51 8.00 0.51
CA GLU A 105 12.76 8.12 1.25
C GLU A 105 13.93 7.40 0.56
N VAL A 106 13.68 6.28 -0.12
CA VAL A 106 14.75 5.64 -0.92
C VAL A 106 15.09 6.44 -2.18
N LEU A 107 14.11 7.12 -2.78
CA LEU A 107 14.37 8.05 -3.90
C LEU A 107 15.19 9.26 -3.44
N LYS A 108 14.87 9.88 -2.31
CA LYS A 108 15.69 10.93 -1.68
C LYS A 108 17.11 10.46 -1.35
N TYR A 109 17.26 9.23 -0.88
CA TYR A 109 18.59 8.64 -0.68
C TYR A 109 19.35 8.56 -2.01
N LEU A 110 18.71 8.16 -3.10
CA LEU A 110 19.31 8.10 -4.44
C LEU A 110 19.70 9.49 -4.96
N GLU A 111 18.92 10.55 -4.69
CA GLU A 111 19.31 11.94 -5.01
C GLU A 111 20.67 12.28 -4.38
N ASN A 112 20.89 11.91 -3.11
CA ASN A 112 22.18 12.08 -2.44
C ASN A 112 23.31 11.19 -3.02
N GLN A 113 22.96 10.17 -3.83
CA GLN A 113 23.91 9.34 -4.57
C GLN A 113 24.11 9.80 -6.03
N GLY A 114 23.63 11.01 -6.38
CA GLY A 114 23.77 11.62 -7.70
C GLY A 114 22.84 11.01 -8.75
N PHE A 115 21.61 10.70 -8.36
CA PHE A 115 20.49 10.45 -9.26
C PHE A 115 19.62 11.69 -9.37
N ASP A 116 19.04 11.89 -10.53
CA ASP A 116 18.00 12.90 -10.74
C ASP A 116 16.61 12.26 -10.57
N ILE A 117 15.72 12.87 -9.81
CA ILE A 117 14.37 12.35 -9.60
C ILE A 117 13.34 13.38 -10.05
N THR A 118 12.44 12.97 -10.92
CA THR A 118 11.25 13.77 -11.23
C THR A 118 10.04 13.21 -10.50
N TYR A 119 9.45 14.02 -9.62
CA TYR A 119 8.23 13.68 -8.89
C TYR A 119 7.00 14.25 -9.62
N LEU A 120 6.22 13.37 -10.23
CA LEU A 120 4.97 13.74 -10.91
C LEU A 120 3.87 14.03 -9.90
N LYS A 121 3.19 15.17 -10.09
CA LYS A 121 1.96 15.50 -9.36
C LYS A 121 0.74 15.19 -10.24
N PRO A 122 -0.44 14.90 -9.63
CA PRO A 122 -1.64 14.70 -10.41
C PRO A 122 -2.03 15.96 -11.17
N HIS A 123 -2.53 15.80 -12.39
CA HIS A 123 -3.13 16.85 -13.19
C HIS A 123 -4.63 16.56 -13.27
N ASP A 124 -5.48 17.53 -12.96
CA ASP A 124 -6.94 17.34 -12.86
C ASP A 124 -7.32 16.09 -12.02
N LEU A 125 -6.68 15.94 -10.87
CA LEU A 125 -6.83 14.83 -9.93
C LEU A 125 -6.43 13.44 -10.49
N ASN A 126 -5.70 13.39 -11.61
CA ASN A 126 -5.33 12.14 -12.30
C ASN A 126 -3.83 12.07 -12.60
N PHE A 127 -3.36 10.85 -12.80
CA PHE A 127 -2.09 10.56 -13.45
C PHE A 127 -2.36 9.98 -14.83
N SER A 128 -1.51 10.31 -15.80
CA SER A 128 -1.63 9.81 -17.17
C SER A 128 -0.30 9.29 -17.71
N VAL A 129 -0.39 8.48 -18.75
CA VAL A 129 0.77 7.94 -19.49
C VAL A 129 1.61 9.08 -20.08
N GLU A 130 0.95 10.13 -20.59
CA GLU A 130 1.57 11.28 -21.22
C GLU A 130 2.46 12.06 -20.25
N GLN A 131 2.07 12.14 -18.95
CA GLN A 131 2.91 12.77 -17.93
C GLN A 131 4.23 12.01 -17.74
N PHE A 132 4.20 10.68 -17.70
CA PHE A 132 5.40 9.85 -17.58
C PHE A 132 6.30 9.97 -18.82
N ILE A 133 5.70 9.95 -20.03
CA ILE A 133 6.44 10.15 -21.29
C ILE A 133 7.10 11.53 -21.31
N ALA A 134 6.34 12.59 -21.01
CA ALA A 134 6.84 13.96 -21.02
C ALA A 134 7.97 14.21 -20.02
N ALA A 135 7.98 13.51 -18.89
CA ALA A 135 9.05 13.57 -17.89
C ALA A 135 10.26 12.68 -18.26
N THR A 136 10.13 11.77 -19.21
CA THR A 136 11.18 10.84 -19.59
C THR A 136 12.21 11.52 -20.50
N THR A 137 13.49 11.36 -20.15
CA THR A 137 14.65 11.87 -20.88
C THR A 137 15.53 10.72 -21.36
N THR A 138 16.57 11.02 -22.13
CA THR A 138 17.59 10.02 -22.53
C THR A 138 18.38 9.43 -21.36
N GLN A 139 18.34 10.08 -20.19
CA GLN A 139 18.95 9.61 -18.96
C GLN A 139 17.99 8.81 -18.06
N THR A 140 16.72 8.70 -18.43
CA THR A 140 15.72 8.00 -17.61
C THR A 140 15.93 6.50 -17.68
N ILE A 141 16.16 5.91 -16.52
CA ILE A 141 16.40 4.47 -16.36
C ILE A 141 15.21 3.73 -15.79
N GLY A 142 14.33 4.42 -15.04
CA GLY A 142 13.24 3.76 -14.33
C GLY A 142 12.03 4.63 -14.10
N TRP A 143 10.88 3.96 -13.99
CA TRP A 143 9.63 4.50 -13.50
C TRP A 143 9.24 3.84 -12.18
N VAL A 144 8.61 4.62 -11.30
CA VAL A 144 8.06 4.14 -10.02
C VAL A 144 6.65 4.68 -9.85
N ALA A 145 5.70 3.80 -9.62
CA ALA A 145 4.31 4.20 -9.36
C ALA A 145 3.60 3.16 -8.50
N MET A 146 2.80 3.58 -7.53
CA MET A 146 1.95 2.66 -6.77
C MET A 146 0.70 2.29 -7.59
N LEU A 147 0.18 1.07 -7.36
CA LEU A 147 -1.04 0.62 -8.03
C LEU A 147 -2.29 1.29 -7.45
N VAL A 148 -2.35 1.37 -6.11
CA VAL A 148 -3.45 2.01 -5.37
C VAL A 148 -2.87 2.86 -4.25
N ASN A 149 -3.27 4.12 -4.17
CA ASN A 149 -2.81 5.02 -3.12
C ASN A 149 -3.49 4.68 -1.78
N ASN A 150 -2.69 4.57 -0.73
CA ASN A 150 -3.12 4.17 0.61
C ASN A 150 -3.95 5.23 1.36
N GLU A 151 -3.93 6.49 0.92
CA GLU A 151 -4.67 7.58 1.57
C GLU A 151 -5.99 7.90 0.86
N LEU A 152 -5.96 8.08 -0.45
CA LEU A 152 -7.13 8.47 -1.25
C LEU A 152 -7.86 7.29 -1.89
N GLY A 153 -7.20 6.11 -1.95
CA GLY A 153 -7.73 4.97 -2.71
C GLY A 153 -7.67 5.18 -4.23
N ALA A 154 -6.95 6.19 -4.70
CA ALA A 154 -6.79 6.45 -6.12
C ALA A 154 -6.02 5.30 -6.78
N ARG A 155 -6.58 4.73 -7.85
CA ARG A 155 -5.93 3.71 -8.69
C ARG A 155 -5.21 4.40 -9.84
N LEU A 156 -3.92 4.14 -9.99
CA LEU A 156 -3.10 4.69 -11.06
C LEU A 156 -3.22 3.83 -12.34
N PRO A 157 -2.95 4.40 -13.53
CA PRO A 157 -3.09 3.71 -14.82
C PRO A 157 -1.89 2.78 -15.11
N ILE A 158 -1.59 1.86 -14.19
CA ILE A 158 -0.39 1.00 -14.25
C ILE A 158 -0.43 0.07 -15.45
N GLU A 159 -1.62 -0.45 -15.82
CA GLU A 159 -1.80 -1.29 -16.98
C GLU A 159 -1.40 -0.57 -18.29
N ASP A 160 -1.73 0.70 -18.41
CA ASP A 160 -1.40 1.49 -19.60
C ASP A 160 0.07 1.92 -19.60
N LEU A 161 0.62 2.26 -18.44
CA LEU A 161 2.06 2.49 -18.27
C LEU A 161 2.87 1.25 -18.63
N GLY A 162 2.47 0.07 -18.17
CA GLY A 162 3.17 -1.19 -18.42
C GLY A 162 3.21 -1.60 -19.90
N LYS A 163 2.20 -1.21 -20.69
CA LYS A 163 2.19 -1.49 -22.14
C LYS A 163 3.37 -0.84 -22.87
N ILE A 164 3.81 0.32 -22.40
CA ILE A 164 4.82 1.12 -23.09
C ILE A 164 6.15 1.23 -22.31
N ALA A 165 6.14 0.96 -21.01
CA ALA A 165 7.28 1.20 -20.13
C ALA A 165 8.59 0.58 -20.65
N LYS A 166 8.53 -0.65 -21.20
CA LYS A 166 9.70 -1.36 -21.74
C LYS A 166 10.41 -0.59 -22.87
N ASP A 167 9.68 0.19 -23.65
CA ASP A 167 10.23 0.98 -24.76
C ASP A 167 10.84 2.31 -24.27
N HIS A 168 10.49 2.76 -23.07
CA HIS A 168 10.90 4.05 -22.53
C HIS A 168 11.97 3.96 -21.44
N VAL A 169 11.94 2.91 -20.59
CA VAL A 169 12.83 2.78 -19.43
C VAL A 169 13.41 1.38 -19.31
N LYS A 170 14.43 1.21 -18.45
CA LYS A 170 15.09 -0.08 -18.20
C LYS A 170 14.39 -0.92 -17.16
N TRP A 171 13.63 -0.27 -16.28
CA TRP A 171 12.85 -0.92 -15.23
C TRP A 171 11.61 -0.10 -14.84
N PHE A 172 10.60 -0.78 -14.35
CA PHE A 172 9.39 -0.18 -13.80
C PHE A 172 9.05 -0.91 -12.50
N HIS A 173 9.02 -0.17 -11.39
CA HIS A 173 8.64 -0.70 -10.08
C HIS A 173 7.23 -0.27 -9.72
N VAL A 174 6.42 -1.23 -9.23
CA VAL A 174 5.05 -0.99 -8.78
C VAL A 174 4.89 -1.40 -7.32
N ASP A 175 4.60 -0.42 -6.45
CA ASP A 175 4.11 -0.72 -5.11
C ASP A 175 2.65 -1.20 -5.22
N ALA A 176 2.43 -2.52 -5.03
CA ALA A 176 1.12 -3.15 -5.16
C ALA A 176 0.45 -3.42 -3.80
N VAL A 177 1.00 -2.89 -2.71
CA VAL A 177 0.60 -3.21 -1.32
C VAL A 177 -0.89 -3.04 -1.08
N GLN A 178 -1.48 -1.93 -1.53
CA GLN A 178 -2.90 -1.63 -1.30
C GLN A 178 -3.84 -2.29 -2.32
N ALA A 179 -3.32 -3.00 -3.31
CA ALA A 179 -4.14 -3.72 -4.29
C ALA A 179 -4.50 -5.14 -3.81
N PHE A 180 -3.64 -5.75 -2.98
CA PHE A 180 -3.87 -7.10 -2.48
C PHE A 180 -4.88 -7.12 -1.31
N GLY A 181 -5.55 -8.26 -1.13
CA GLY A 181 -6.53 -8.44 -0.05
C GLY A 181 -7.99 -8.16 -0.47
N HIS A 182 -8.20 -7.67 -1.68
CA HIS A 182 -9.48 -7.19 -2.19
C HIS A 182 -9.88 -7.84 -3.52
N GLY A 183 -9.66 -9.13 -3.65
CA GLY A 183 -9.89 -9.89 -4.87
C GLY A 183 -8.61 -10.21 -5.64
N LYS A 184 -8.78 -10.81 -6.80
CA LYS A 184 -7.67 -11.24 -7.66
C LYS A 184 -6.96 -10.06 -8.29
N VAL A 185 -5.63 -10.05 -8.22
CA VAL A 185 -4.76 -9.08 -8.89
C VAL A 185 -3.94 -9.81 -9.95
N ASP A 186 -3.98 -9.31 -11.19
CA ASP A 186 -3.23 -9.87 -12.32
C ASP A 186 -1.97 -9.03 -12.58
N LEU A 187 -0.85 -9.45 -12.02
CA LEU A 187 0.43 -8.73 -12.19
C LEU A 187 1.05 -8.92 -13.58
N GLU A 188 0.69 -9.98 -14.31
CA GLU A 188 1.15 -10.15 -15.70
C GLU A 188 0.60 -9.03 -16.60
N ALA A 189 -0.68 -8.66 -16.39
CA ALA A 189 -1.31 -7.57 -17.12
C ALA A 189 -0.71 -6.19 -16.84
N LEU A 190 -0.14 -5.98 -15.65
CA LEU A 190 0.52 -4.72 -15.27
C LEU A 190 1.88 -4.52 -15.94
N ASN A 191 2.53 -5.60 -16.38
CA ASN A 191 3.77 -5.63 -17.14
C ASN A 191 4.91 -4.72 -16.60
N ALA A 192 5.14 -4.74 -15.28
CA ALA A 192 6.29 -4.08 -14.66
C ALA A 192 7.43 -5.07 -14.36
N THR A 193 8.62 -4.56 -14.04
CA THR A 193 9.78 -5.40 -13.72
C THR A 193 9.81 -5.86 -12.27
N SER A 194 9.15 -5.12 -11.37
CA SER A 194 9.13 -5.49 -9.95
C SER A 194 7.86 -5.03 -9.26
N TYR A 195 7.44 -5.83 -8.26
CA TYR A 195 6.23 -5.58 -7.47
C TYR A 195 6.50 -5.86 -5.99
N SER A 196 6.03 -5.00 -5.12
CA SER A 196 6.10 -5.20 -3.68
C SER A 196 4.74 -5.54 -3.06
N ALA A 197 4.78 -6.36 -2.00
CA ALA A 197 3.62 -6.71 -1.21
C ALA A 197 3.94 -6.77 0.29
N SER A 198 2.95 -6.54 1.13
CA SER A 198 3.06 -6.65 2.59
C SER A 198 1.89 -7.44 3.17
N GLY A 199 2.20 -8.47 3.94
CA GLY A 199 1.20 -9.41 4.47
C GLY A 199 0.13 -8.78 5.35
N HIS A 200 0.51 -7.79 6.17
CA HIS A 200 -0.42 -7.16 7.11
C HIS A 200 -1.52 -6.29 6.46
N LYS A 201 -1.52 -6.15 5.15
CA LYS A 201 -2.56 -5.44 4.39
C LYS A 201 -3.62 -6.39 3.81
N LEU A 202 -3.38 -7.71 3.89
CA LEU A 202 -4.27 -8.72 3.31
C LEU A 202 -4.64 -9.86 4.28
N GLY A 203 -4.58 -9.62 5.58
CA GLY A 203 -4.97 -10.61 6.60
C GLY A 203 -3.85 -11.55 7.04
N ALA A 204 -2.59 -11.29 6.66
CA ALA A 204 -1.41 -11.97 7.18
C ALA A 204 -0.74 -11.14 8.30
N PRO A 205 0.23 -11.72 9.05
CA PRO A 205 0.93 -10.97 10.09
C PRO A 205 1.82 -9.87 9.54
N LYS A 206 2.19 -8.93 10.43
CA LYS A 206 3.32 -8.02 10.22
C LYS A 206 4.63 -8.84 10.14
N GLY A 207 5.67 -8.30 9.51
CA GLY A 207 6.98 -8.95 9.44
C GLY A 207 7.14 -9.95 8.30
N ILE A 208 6.22 -9.97 7.33
CA ILE A 208 6.29 -10.77 6.11
C ILE A 208 5.76 -10.00 4.90
N GLY A 209 6.41 -10.15 3.77
CA GLY A 209 6.03 -9.63 2.47
C GLY A 209 6.84 -10.31 1.37
N PHE A 210 6.80 -9.78 0.17
CA PHE A 210 7.66 -10.26 -0.91
C PHE A 210 8.05 -9.14 -1.87
N LEU A 211 9.13 -9.39 -2.60
CA LEU A 211 9.49 -8.76 -3.86
C LEU A 211 9.30 -9.76 -4.98
N ALA A 212 8.44 -9.47 -5.96
CA ALA A 212 8.41 -10.20 -7.23
C ALA A 212 9.22 -9.43 -8.26
N TYR A 213 10.04 -10.14 -9.05
CA TYR A 213 11.01 -9.54 -9.97
C TYR A 213 11.07 -10.30 -11.30
N ARG A 214 10.91 -9.56 -12.41
CA ARG A 214 11.04 -10.07 -13.77
C ARG A 214 11.66 -9.01 -14.66
N PRO A 215 13.00 -8.99 -14.81
CA PRO A 215 13.69 -7.99 -15.63
C PRO A 215 13.35 -8.12 -17.11
N TRP A 216 13.33 -6.99 -17.82
CA TRP A 216 13.20 -6.98 -19.28
C TRP A 216 14.55 -7.17 -19.99
N ASP A 217 15.65 -6.86 -19.30
CA ASP A 217 17.05 -7.02 -19.75
C ASP A 217 17.77 -7.98 -18.80
N GLU A 218 18.32 -9.06 -19.31
CA GLU A 218 19.03 -10.09 -18.52
C GLU A 218 20.24 -9.52 -17.74
N LYS A 219 20.79 -8.38 -18.16
CA LYS A 219 21.86 -7.70 -17.43
C LYS A 219 21.35 -7.00 -16.17
N MET A 220 20.06 -6.71 -16.10
CA MET A 220 19.41 -6.07 -14.96
C MET A 220 19.13 -7.09 -13.85
N THR A 221 20.17 -7.58 -13.18
CA THR A 221 20.07 -8.53 -12.06
C THR A 221 19.95 -7.80 -10.73
N LEU A 222 19.14 -8.32 -9.80
CA LEU A 222 19.09 -7.81 -8.45
C LEU A 222 20.46 -7.97 -7.74
N GLN A 223 20.80 -6.97 -6.94
CA GLN A 223 21.96 -7.02 -6.04
C GLN A 223 21.47 -7.38 -4.62
N PRO A 224 22.27 -8.11 -3.83
CA PRO A 224 21.90 -8.41 -2.45
C PRO A 224 21.70 -7.13 -1.62
N LEU A 225 20.58 -7.04 -0.89
CA LEU A 225 20.37 -6.00 0.12
C LEU A 225 20.90 -6.43 1.47
N LEU A 226 20.66 -7.69 1.84
CA LEU A 226 21.09 -8.29 3.11
C LEU A 226 22.11 -9.39 2.82
N HIS A 227 23.36 -9.18 3.27
CA HIS A 227 24.45 -10.13 3.10
C HIS A 227 24.49 -11.14 4.23
N GLY A 228 24.85 -12.42 3.95
CA GLY A 228 24.94 -13.47 4.97
C GLY A 228 24.93 -14.89 4.41
N GLY A 229 24.09 -15.76 4.96
CA GLY A 229 24.12 -17.22 4.78
C GLY A 229 23.59 -17.77 3.45
N GLY A 230 23.31 -16.96 2.45
CA GLY A 230 22.94 -17.41 1.10
C GLY A 230 21.48 -17.80 0.89
N GLN A 231 20.59 -17.52 1.81
CA GLN A 231 19.15 -17.74 1.63
C GLN A 231 18.60 -16.87 0.48
N GLU A 232 17.40 -17.20 -0.01
CA GLU A 232 16.77 -16.52 -1.15
C GLU A 232 17.73 -16.40 -2.34
N ALA A 233 18.35 -17.50 -2.75
CA ALA A 233 19.32 -17.57 -3.84
C ALA A 233 20.58 -16.68 -3.64
N GLY A 234 20.96 -16.38 -2.39
CA GLY A 234 22.09 -15.52 -2.07
C GLY A 234 21.77 -14.02 -2.12
N LEU A 235 20.53 -13.65 -2.42
CA LEU A 235 20.13 -12.26 -2.63
C LEU A 235 19.49 -11.62 -1.39
N ARG A 236 18.90 -12.44 -0.52
CA ARG A 236 18.33 -11.96 0.75
C ARG A 236 18.62 -12.97 1.85
N SER A 237 19.70 -12.74 2.57
CA SER A 237 20.15 -13.63 3.64
C SER A 237 19.31 -13.52 4.91
N GLY A 238 19.39 -14.54 5.76
CA GLY A 238 18.63 -14.71 6.99
C GLY A 238 17.73 -15.94 6.91
N THR A 239 17.69 -16.74 7.99
CA THR A 239 16.85 -17.95 8.07
C THR A 239 15.41 -17.62 7.72
N GLU A 240 14.84 -18.39 6.79
CA GLU A 240 13.51 -18.15 6.26
C GLU A 240 12.43 -18.37 7.33
N ASN A 241 11.51 -17.41 7.46
CA ASN A 241 10.39 -17.49 8.39
C ASN A 241 9.27 -18.35 7.79
N LEU A 242 9.47 -19.68 7.78
CA LEU A 242 8.51 -20.63 7.19
C LEU A 242 7.08 -20.46 7.71
N PRO A 243 6.82 -20.30 9.03
CA PRO A 243 5.46 -20.12 9.52
C PRO A 243 4.75 -18.91 8.88
N TYR A 244 5.44 -17.78 8.77
CA TYR A 244 4.84 -16.58 8.18
C TYR A 244 4.75 -16.66 6.66
N ILE A 245 5.66 -17.38 6.00
CA ILE A 245 5.57 -17.67 4.56
C ILE A 245 4.31 -18.50 4.25
N LEU A 246 4.02 -19.52 5.02
CA LEU A 246 2.81 -20.32 4.87
C LEU A 246 1.55 -19.51 5.19
N GLY A 247 1.60 -18.68 6.24
CA GLY A 247 0.54 -17.74 6.57
C GLY A 247 0.27 -16.73 5.47
N LEU A 248 1.31 -16.16 4.86
CA LEU A 248 1.18 -15.24 3.72
C LEU A 248 0.52 -15.93 2.52
N THR A 249 0.93 -17.16 2.21
CA THR A 249 0.33 -17.96 1.12
C THR A 249 -1.16 -18.18 1.35
N LYS A 250 -1.53 -18.58 2.57
CA LYS A 250 -2.95 -18.75 2.94
C LYS A 250 -3.74 -17.45 2.83
N ALA A 251 -3.14 -16.31 3.22
CA ALA A 251 -3.78 -15.01 3.08
C ALA A 251 -4.05 -14.65 1.61
N PHE A 252 -3.13 -14.94 0.69
CA PHE A 252 -3.34 -14.75 -0.75
C PHE A 252 -4.45 -15.66 -1.31
N GLU A 253 -4.53 -16.91 -0.86
CA GLU A 253 -5.65 -17.80 -1.23
C GLU A 253 -6.99 -17.20 -0.85
N LEU A 254 -7.14 -16.76 0.40
CA LEU A 254 -8.36 -16.14 0.91
C LEU A 254 -8.69 -14.83 0.20
N ALA A 255 -7.67 -13.99 -0.06
CA ALA A 255 -7.82 -12.73 -0.75
C ALA A 255 -8.35 -12.91 -2.18
N ASN A 256 -7.88 -13.92 -2.91
CA ASN A 256 -8.34 -14.21 -4.27
C ASN A 256 -9.78 -14.74 -4.34
N GLN A 257 -10.31 -15.24 -3.22
CA GLN A 257 -11.70 -15.67 -3.08
C GLN A 257 -12.60 -14.54 -2.55
N ALA A 258 -12.02 -13.40 -2.12
CA ALA A 258 -12.78 -12.31 -1.56
C ALA A 258 -13.68 -11.66 -2.61
N ASN A 259 -14.92 -11.34 -2.20
CA ASN A 259 -15.87 -10.57 -2.99
C ASN A 259 -15.87 -9.12 -2.50
N LEU A 260 -15.70 -8.17 -3.42
CA LEU A 260 -15.74 -6.74 -3.15
C LEU A 260 -17.15 -6.14 -3.03
N ASP A 261 -18.21 -6.92 -3.31
CA ASP A 261 -19.58 -6.40 -3.35
C ASP A 261 -19.96 -5.76 -2.01
N ASN A 262 -19.69 -6.45 -0.89
CA ASN A 262 -19.97 -5.92 0.44
C ASN A 262 -19.23 -4.59 0.70
N VAL A 263 -17.96 -4.51 0.36
CA VAL A 263 -17.14 -3.31 0.61
C VAL A 263 -17.57 -2.15 -0.29
N SER A 264 -17.94 -2.43 -1.54
CA SER A 264 -18.51 -1.44 -2.47
C SER A 264 -19.85 -0.92 -2.01
N GLU A 265 -20.69 -1.79 -1.45
CA GLU A 265 -21.97 -1.42 -0.84
C GLU A 265 -21.77 -0.55 0.39
N LEU A 266 -20.79 -0.84 1.26
CA LEU A 266 -20.48 -0.03 2.44
C LEU A 266 -20.03 1.39 2.08
N ALA A 267 -19.16 1.54 1.08
CA ALA A 267 -18.73 2.86 0.62
C ALA A 267 -19.90 3.67 0.05
N SER A 268 -20.75 3.03 -0.74
CA SER A 268 -21.95 3.65 -1.31
C SER A 268 -22.95 4.02 -0.22
N TYR A 269 -23.16 3.15 0.75
CA TYR A 269 -24.02 3.36 1.91
C TYR A 269 -23.56 4.55 2.75
N LEU A 270 -22.27 4.63 3.08
CA LEU A 270 -21.68 5.77 3.80
C LEU A 270 -22.04 7.10 3.12
N MET A 271 -21.77 7.22 1.81
CA MET A 271 -22.02 8.46 1.08
C MET A 271 -23.52 8.80 0.99
N ALA A 272 -24.39 7.79 0.85
CA ALA A 272 -25.83 7.97 0.83
C ALA A 272 -26.35 8.46 2.19
N GLN A 273 -25.91 7.87 3.30
CA GLN A 273 -26.29 8.26 4.64
C GLN A 273 -25.81 9.68 5.00
N LEU A 274 -24.58 10.04 4.65
CA LEU A 274 -24.06 11.40 4.85
C LEU A 274 -24.93 12.44 4.13
N LYS A 275 -25.32 12.19 2.87
CA LYS A 275 -26.24 13.04 2.11
C LYS A 275 -27.63 13.13 2.78
N GLN A 276 -28.19 12.00 3.17
CA GLN A 276 -29.52 11.93 3.83
C GLN A 276 -29.53 12.72 5.15
N LYS A 277 -28.43 12.71 5.91
CA LYS A 277 -28.29 13.47 7.17
C LYS A 277 -27.89 14.93 6.96
N GLY A 278 -27.77 15.40 5.73
CA GLY A 278 -27.40 16.79 5.41
C GLY A 278 -25.99 17.17 5.86
N ILE A 279 -25.09 16.18 5.91
CA ILE A 279 -23.66 16.42 6.20
C ILE A 279 -22.99 16.80 4.89
N GLN A 280 -22.34 17.96 4.87
CA GLN A 280 -21.53 18.37 3.72
C GLN A 280 -20.23 17.59 3.70
N PHE A 281 -19.87 17.04 2.56
CA PHE A 281 -18.61 16.34 2.33
C PHE A 281 -18.25 16.33 0.84
N GLU A 282 -16.97 16.14 0.56
CA GLU A 282 -16.45 15.81 -0.76
C GLU A 282 -15.54 14.59 -0.67
N ARG A 283 -15.55 13.72 -1.65
CA ARG A 283 -14.61 12.63 -1.76
C ARG A 283 -13.33 13.13 -2.43
N ASN A 284 -12.18 12.93 -1.77
CA ASN A 284 -10.89 13.36 -2.29
C ASN A 284 -10.36 12.40 -3.37
N GLY A 285 -9.69 12.96 -4.41
CA GLY A 285 -9.09 12.21 -5.52
C GLY A 285 -10.07 11.79 -6.60
N ALA A 286 -9.60 10.99 -7.56
CA ALA A 286 -10.38 10.41 -8.65
C ALA A 286 -10.05 8.91 -8.81
N HIS A 287 -10.85 8.16 -9.59
CA HIS A 287 -10.65 6.72 -9.88
C HIS A 287 -10.41 5.84 -8.65
N GLN A 288 -11.17 6.08 -7.56
CA GLN A 288 -10.93 5.42 -6.28
C GLN A 288 -11.46 4.00 -6.24
N VAL A 289 -10.70 3.14 -5.55
CA VAL A 289 -11.18 1.83 -5.11
C VAL A 289 -12.27 1.97 -4.04
N PRO A 290 -13.18 0.99 -3.87
CA PRO A 290 -14.28 1.12 -2.90
C PRO A 290 -13.85 0.93 -1.45
N TYR A 291 -12.77 0.23 -1.19
CA TYR A 291 -12.33 -0.12 0.17
C TYR A 291 -11.50 0.96 0.89
N ILE A 292 -11.13 2.05 0.21
CA ILE A 292 -10.49 3.23 0.80
C ILE A 292 -11.32 4.46 0.41
N VAL A 293 -11.82 5.17 1.41
CA VAL A 293 -12.66 6.35 1.23
C VAL A 293 -12.05 7.50 2.01
N ASN A 294 -11.55 8.52 1.30
CA ASN A 294 -11.04 9.75 1.90
C ASN A 294 -12.05 10.86 1.68
N LEU A 295 -12.50 11.49 2.76
CA LEU A 295 -13.57 12.50 2.76
C LEU A 295 -13.07 13.79 3.39
N TYR A 296 -13.28 14.88 2.67
CA TYR A 296 -13.19 16.24 3.17
C TYR A 296 -14.53 16.64 3.78
N PHE A 297 -14.50 17.14 5.01
CA PHE A 297 -15.68 17.64 5.72
C PHE A 297 -15.50 19.13 6.02
N PRO A 298 -16.12 20.05 5.25
CA PRO A 298 -16.02 21.48 5.53
C PRO A 298 -16.40 21.83 6.96
N ASN A 299 -15.55 22.57 7.65
CA ASN A 299 -15.72 23.02 9.04
C ASN A 299 -15.69 21.91 10.11
N ILE A 300 -15.15 20.73 9.80
CA ILE A 300 -14.88 19.67 10.78
C ILE A 300 -13.38 19.43 10.81
N ASP A 301 -12.74 19.77 11.91
CA ASP A 301 -11.31 19.50 12.12
C ASP A 301 -11.08 18.00 12.29
N ALA A 302 -10.17 17.45 11.48
CA ALA A 302 -9.86 16.02 11.46
C ALA A 302 -9.28 15.55 12.81
N SER A 303 -8.47 16.37 13.49
CA SER A 303 -7.89 16.00 14.79
C SER A 303 -8.94 15.86 15.87
N GLN A 304 -9.92 16.77 15.90
CA GLN A 304 -11.04 16.68 16.82
C GLN A 304 -11.91 15.46 16.54
N LEU A 305 -12.15 15.16 15.26
CA LEU A 305 -12.93 13.97 14.86
C LEU A 305 -12.22 12.69 15.24
N LEU A 306 -10.90 12.60 15.05
CA LEU A 306 -10.09 11.44 15.46
C LEU A 306 -10.20 11.19 16.97
N VAL A 307 -10.05 12.23 17.80
CA VAL A 307 -10.18 12.12 19.25
C VAL A 307 -11.59 11.68 19.65
N GLN A 308 -12.62 12.26 19.04
CA GLN A 308 -14.00 11.90 19.36
C GLN A 308 -14.37 10.48 18.96
N THR A 309 -13.92 10.02 17.79
CA THR A 309 -14.15 8.65 17.34
C THR A 309 -13.39 7.64 18.19
N ASP A 310 -12.14 7.93 18.58
CA ASP A 310 -11.36 7.08 19.48
C ASP A 310 -12.04 6.92 20.86
N LEU A 311 -12.52 8.01 21.45
CA LEU A 311 -13.30 7.98 22.69
C LEU A 311 -14.62 7.17 22.56
N ALA A 312 -15.17 7.09 21.35
CA ALA A 312 -16.32 6.25 21.02
C ALA A 312 -15.94 4.82 20.60
N ASN A 313 -14.67 4.44 20.75
CA ASN A 313 -14.15 3.13 20.38
C ASN A 313 -14.27 2.82 18.87
N ILE A 314 -14.04 3.83 18.02
CA ILE A 314 -14.04 3.76 16.56
C ILE A 314 -12.68 4.20 16.05
N ALA A 315 -11.96 3.32 15.37
CA ALA A 315 -10.67 3.59 14.76
C ALA A 315 -10.82 4.05 13.30
N ILE A 316 -10.35 5.26 13.01
CA ILE A 316 -10.23 5.86 11.67
C ILE A 316 -8.86 6.53 11.52
N SER A 317 -8.54 7.07 10.35
CA SER A 317 -7.27 7.76 10.10
C SER A 317 -7.49 9.12 9.40
N ALA A 318 -6.52 10.03 9.53
CA ALA A 318 -6.49 11.32 8.84
C ALA A 318 -5.28 11.43 7.90
N GLY A 319 -5.14 10.49 6.96
CA GLY A 319 -4.00 10.47 6.03
C GLY A 319 -2.76 9.78 6.61
N SER A 320 -1.59 10.40 6.58
CA SER A 320 -0.35 9.83 7.13
C SER A 320 -0.44 9.67 8.65
N ALA A 321 -0.06 8.49 9.15
CA ALA A 321 -0.06 8.21 10.60
C ALA A 321 0.90 9.16 11.31
N CYS A 322 0.41 9.77 12.40
CA CYS A 322 1.14 10.74 13.20
C CYS A 322 2.49 10.18 13.72
N SER A 323 3.57 10.90 13.50
CA SER A 323 4.73 10.85 14.36
C SER A 323 4.49 11.78 15.56
N ALA A 324 4.51 11.23 16.77
CA ALA A 324 4.52 11.98 18.05
C ALA A 324 3.37 12.99 18.31
N GLY A 325 2.12 12.70 17.88
CA GLY A 325 0.93 13.44 18.35
C GLY A 325 0.62 14.75 17.63
N SER A 326 1.37 15.14 16.59
CA SER A 326 0.99 16.21 15.65
C SER A 326 0.54 15.61 14.33
N LEU A 327 -0.59 16.11 13.79
CA LEU A 327 -1.01 15.79 12.42
C LEU A 327 -0.08 16.54 11.46
N GLU A 328 0.88 15.82 10.88
CA GLU A 328 1.59 16.34 9.72
C GLU A 328 0.65 16.41 8.51
N VAL A 329 0.79 17.48 7.72
CA VAL A 329 0.01 17.62 6.50
C VAL A 329 0.35 16.48 5.54
N SER A 330 -0.66 15.78 5.05
CA SER A 330 -0.48 14.69 4.11
C SER A 330 0.19 15.18 2.82
N HIS A 331 1.34 14.58 2.46
CA HIS A 331 2.01 14.86 1.19
C HIS A 331 1.14 14.48 -0.02
N VAL A 332 0.26 13.49 0.14
CA VAL A 332 -0.70 13.06 -0.89
C VAL A 332 -1.75 14.14 -1.11
N LEU A 333 -2.41 14.62 -0.02
CA LEU A 333 -3.37 15.72 -0.13
C LEU A 333 -2.71 17.00 -0.67
N SER A 334 -1.48 17.30 -0.22
CA SER A 334 -0.72 18.46 -0.74
C SER A 334 -0.39 18.33 -2.23
N ALA A 335 -0.16 17.11 -2.73
CA ALA A 335 0.07 16.89 -4.16
C ALA A 335 -1.21 17.05 -4.99
N TYR A 336 -2.36 16.61 -4.49
CA TYR A 336 -3.65 16.71 -5.15
C TYR A 336 -4.30 18.09 -5.03
N TYR A 337 -4.11 18.78 -3.90
CA TYR A 337 -4.77 20.04 -3.53
C TYR A 337 -3.76 21.04 -2.94
N PRO A 338 -2.77 21.52 -3.73
CA PRO A 338 -1.62 22.24 -3.21
C PRO A 338 -1.95 23.59 -2.54
N ASN A 339 -3.13 24.16 -2.79
CA ASN A 339 -3.54 25.47 -2.27
C ASN A 339 -4.78 25.40 -1.37
N ASP A 340 -5.13 24.20 -0.86
CA ASP A 340 -6.33 23.99 -0.05
C ASP A 340 -5.95 23.51 1.36
N ASP A 341 -5.43 24.45 2.19
CA ASP A 341 -5.03 24.15 3.57
C ASP A 341 -6.20 23.64 4.43
N GLN A 342 -7.42 24.11 4.15
CA GLN A 342 -8.60 23.61 4.89
C GLN A 342 -8.83 22.14 4.63
N ARG A 343 -8.73 21.70 3.40
CA ARG A 343 -8.87 20.30 3.00
C ARG A 343 -7.82 19.41 3.68
N HIS A 344 -6.60 19.91 3.82
CA HIS A 344 -5.51 19.17 4.48
C HIS A 344 -5.82 18.86 5.95
N HIS A 345 -6.49 19.76 6.66
CA HIS A 345 -6.82 19.63 8.08
C HIS A 345 -8.24 19.11 8.36
N GLN A 346 -9.07 18.99 7.33
CA GLN A 346 -10.49 18.63 7.44
C GLN A 346 -10.83 17.36 6.64
N SER A 347 -9.81 16.56 6.29
CA SER A 347 -9.97 15.30 5.58
C SER A 347 -9.65 14.12 6.48
N ILE A 348 -10.46 13.07 6.37
CA ILE A 348 -10.24 11.78 7.05
C ILE A 348 -10.28 10.64 6.04
N ARG A 349 -9.64 9.52 6.41
CA ARG A 349 -9.72 8.28 5.68
C ARG A 349 -10.48 7.23 6.48
N LEU A 350 -11.45 6.61 5.83
CA LEU A 350 -12.05 5.34 6.28
C LEU A 350 -11.60 4.25 5.31
N SER A 351 -11.36 3.06 5.83
CA SER A 351 -11.02 1.91 4.99
C SER A 351 -11.67 0.65 5.53
N PHE A 352 -12.36 -0.03 4.63
CA PHE A 352 -13.23 -1.16 4.94
C PHE A 352 -12.56 -2.50 4.69
N GLY A 353 -12.84 -3.46 5.55
CA GLY A 353 -12.54 -4.86 5.38
C GLY A 353 -13.82 -5.71 5.31
N LYS A 354 -13.67 -6.99 5.04
CA LYS A 354 -14.78 -7.96 4.92
C LYS A 354 -15.68 -8.06 6.17
N GLN A 355 -15.15 -7.67 7.33
CA GLN A 355 -15.81 -7.73 8.62
C GLN A 355 -16.72 -6.54 8.93
N ASN A 356 -16.59 -5.44 8.19
CA ASN A 356 -17.33 -4.22 8.49
C ASN A 356 -18.81 -4.31 8.10
N THR A 357 -19.65 -3.57 8.80
CA THR A 357 -21.12 -3.57 8.64
C THR A 357 -21.69 -2.17 8.46
N LYS A 358 -22.96 -2.08 8.02
CA LYS A 358 -23.69 -0.81 7.90
C LYS A 358 -23.94 -0.14 9.25
N GLU A 359 -24.17 -0.92 10.28
CA GLU A 359 -24.40 -0.45 11.66
C GLU A 359 -23.14 0.23 12.24
N GLU A 360 -21.95 -0.24 11.86
CA GLU A 360 -20.69 0.41 12.21
C GLU A 360 -20.56 1.79 11.53
N ILE A 361 -20.99 1.89 10.27
CA ILE A 361 -21.03 3.16 9.53
C ILE A 361 -22.04 4.12 10.17
N ASP A 362 -23.23 3.66 10.54
CA ASP A 362 -24.23 4.49 11.20
C ASP A 362 -23.71 5.02 12.54
N THR A 363 -23.00 4.19 13.30
CA THR A 363 -22.35 4.60 14.55
C THR A 363 -21.31 5.68 14.32
N PHE A 364 -20.47 5.56 13.30
CA PHE A 364 -19.50 6.58 12.90
C PHE A 364 -20.19 7.90 12.50
N ILE A 365 -21.24 7.84 11.68
CA ILE A 365 -22.01 9.03 11.25
C ILE A 365 -22.63 9.75 12.45
N GLN A 366 -23.10 9.01 13.46
CA GLN A 366 -23.63 9.61 14.69
C GLN A 366 -22.56 10.42 15.44
N GLN A 367 -21.29 9.97 15.44
CA GLN A 367 -20.20 10.77 16.05
C GLN A 367 -19.92 12.06 15.28
N LEU A 368 -20.01 12.04 13.94
CA LEU A 368 -19.93 13.26 13.13
C LEU A 368 -21.04 14.26 13.48
N ILE A 369 -22.27 13.79 13.64
CA ILE A 369 -23.42 14.64 14.03
C ILE A 369 -23.18 15.26 15.40
N ASN A 370 -22.78 14.43 16.38
CA ASN A 370 -22.51 14.88 17.74
C ASN A 370 -21.40 15.96 17.79
N LEU A 371 -20.35 15.82 16.99
CA LEU A 371 -19.27 16.80 16.91
C LEU A 371 -19.79 18.12 16.33
N LYS A 372 -20.54 18.06 15.23
CA LYS A 372 -21.12 19.23 14.58
C LYS A 372 -22.07 20.02 15.51
N GLU A 373 -22.87 19.33 16.30
CA GLU A 373 -23.78 19.95 17.27
C GLU A 373 -23.03 20.65 18.42
N ARG A 374 -22.00 20.00 18.98
CA ARG A 374 -21.12 20.58 20.00
C ARG A 374 -20.42 21.84 19.52
N THR A 375 -19.88 21.83 18.31
CA THR A 375 -19.23 23.00 17.72
C THR A 375 -20.19 24.17 17.54
N LYS A 376 -21.43 23.91 17.13
CA LYS A 376 -22.49 24.96 17.05
C LYS A 376 -22.85 25.54 18.42
N GLN A 377 -22.99 24.70 19.44
CA GLN A 377 -23.30 25.17 20.81
C GLN A 377 -22.21 26.04 21.40
N LEU A 378 -20.94 25.66 21.21
CA LEU A 378 -19.79 26.45 21.66
C LEU A 378 -19.77 27.81 20.97
N TRP A 379 -20.06 27.90 19.68
CA TRP A 379 -20.10 29.14 18.93
C TRP A 379 -21.21 30.08 19.42
N HIS A 380 -22.41 29.58 19.73
CA HIS A 380 -23.52 30.35 20.28
C HIS A 380 -23.25 30.82 21.71
N SER A 381 -22.51 30.07 22.52
CA SER A 381 -22.19 30.45 23.90
C SER A 381 -21.10 31.53 24.00
N GLN A 382 -20.31 31.74 22.91
CA GLN A 382 -19.25 32.75 22.83
C GLN A 382 -19.71 34.09 22.20
N GLN A 383 -20.94 34.19 21.69
CA GLN A 383 -21.47 35.46 21.21
C GLN A 383 -21.92 36.29 22.43
N PRO A 384 -21.47 37.55 22.57
CA PRO A 384 -21.98 38.42 23.64
C PRO A 384 -23.48 38.59 23.48
N GLN A 385 -24.23 38.35 24.56
CA GLN A 385 -25.64 38.72 24.62
C GLN A 385 -25.69 40.25 24.53
N HIS A 386 -26.11 40.75 23.37
CA HIS A 386 -26.41 42.17 23.17
C HIS A 386 -27.82 42.49 23.70
#